data_027b9dfe00d773147a5ee00254176ba8
#
_entry.id   027b9dfe00d773147a5ee00254176ba8
#
_cell.length_a   1.000
_cell.length_b   1.000
_cell.length_c   1.000
_cell.angle_alpha   90.00
_cell.angle_beta   90.00
_cell.angle_gamma   90.00
#
_symmetry.space_group_name_H-M   'P 1'
#
loop_
_entity.id
_entity.type
_entity.pdbx_description
1 polymer ?
#
loop_
_entity_poly.entity_id
_entity_poly.type
_entity_poly.pdbx_seq_one_letter_code
_entity_poly.pdbx_strand_id
1 'polypeptide(L)'
;MASSVMQNPRREVSSPSRKTSSKPSLDLRRQTHALLSIRPPFAEAIFRGEKRFEFRRAIFRKEVETVVVYITSPISMVVGEFDVKSVISDDVVSLWERTRSKAGIDSDGFFKYFAGREVGYAIAIGGVRRYVKPLELEAHYGVRPPQSFLYL
;
A
#
# COMPACT_ATOMS: atom_id res chain seq x y z
N MET A 1 -12.11 -52.04 -31.40
CA MET A 1 -11.94 -51.74 -31.18
C MET A 1 -11.68 -50.97 -30.50
N ALA A 2 -11.67 -50.75 -30.19
CA ALA A 2 -11.44 -50.07 -29.61
C ALA A 2 -11.16 -49.45 -28.95
N SER A 3 -11.16 -49.18 -28.85
CA SER A 3 -10.86 -48.59 -28.28
C SER A 3 -10.59 -47.87 -27.63
N SER A 4 -10.54 -47.55 -27.57
CA SER A 4 -10.23 -46.87 -27.05
C SER A 4 -10.06 -46.21 -26.34
N VAL A 5 -10.10 -46.01 -26.21
CA VAL A 5 -9.89 -45.42 -25.60
C VAL A 5 -9.66 -44.69 -24.89
N MET A 6 -9.58 -44.40 -24.85
CA MET A 6 -9.33 -43.78 -24.25
C MET A 6 -9.05 -43.04 -23.54
N GLN A 7 -9.02 -42.86 -23.40
CA GLN A 7 -8.68 -42.30 -22.76
C GLN A 7 -8.44 -41.50 -22.14
N ASN A 8 -8.54 -41.34 -22.05
CA ASN A 8 -8.08 -40.56 -21.40
C ASN A 8 -8.03 -39.84 -20.66
N PRO A 9 -8.20 -39.58 -20.57
CA PRO A 9 -8.17 -38.72 -20.04
C PRO A 9 -7.66 -38.06 -19.38
N ARG A 10 -7.46 -38.08 -19.34
CA ARG A 10 -6.84 -37.60 -18.75
C ARG A 10 -6.63 -36.70 -18.18
N ARG A 11 -6.86 -36.68 -18.24
CA ARG A 11 -6.53 -35.91 -17.81
C ARG A 11 -6.42 -35.29 -16.99
N GLU A 12 -6.59 -35.34 -16.82
CA GLU A 12 -6.31 -34.70 -16.07
C GLU A 12 -5.97 -34.11 -15.47
N VAL A 13 -6.11 -34.17 -15.54
CA VAL A 13 -5.48 -33.60 -14.97
C VAL A 13 -5.22 -32.85 -14.43
N SER A 14 -5.38 -32.66 -14.38
CA SER A 14 -4.92 -31.92 -13.93
C SER A 14 -4.54 -31.26 -13.38
N SER A 15 -4.68 -31.16 -13.28
CA SER A 15 -4.14 -30.55 -12.74
C SER A 15 -3.93 -29.86 -12.07
N PRO A 16 -4.22 -29.72 -12.09
CA PRO A 16 -4.06 -28.86 -11.50
C PRO A 16 -3.78 -28.43 -10.45
N SER A 17 -4.17 -28.52 -10.25
CA SER A 17 -3.98 -28.17 -9.26
C SER A 17 -3.05 -27.73 -8.75
N ARG A 18 -2.83 -27.90 -8.77
CA ARG A 18 -1.85 -27.72 -8.33
C ARG A 18 -1.27 -26.79 -7.98
N LYS A 19 -1.08 -26.83 -8.02
CA LYS A 19 -0.23 -26.00 -8.00
C LYS A 19 -0.25 -24.95 -7.15
N THR A 20 -0.89 -24.62 -7.08
CA THR A 20 -1.09 -23.47 -6.33
C THR A 20 -0.63 -23.55 -4.92
N SER A 21 -0.62 -24.70 -4.38
CA SER A 21 -0.37 -24.82 -2.96
C SER A 21 1.01 -24.34 -2.56
N SER A 22 2.00 -24.57 -3.39
CA SER A 22 3.35 -24.19 -3.02
C SER A 22 3.56 -22.71 -3.16
N LYS A 23 2.80 -22.07 -4.02
CA LYS A 23 3.00 -20.68 -4.27
C LYS A 23 2.58 -19.76 -3.14
N PRO A 24 1.57 -20.08 -2.37
CA PRO A 24 1.20 -19.20 -1.27
C PRO A 24 2.33 -18.87 -0.32
N SER A 25 3.22 -19.81 -0.05
CA SER A 25 4.29 -19.52 0.88
C SER A 25 5.27 -18.53 0.29
N LEU A 26 5.52 -18.60 -1.01
CA LEU A 26 6.36 -17.61 -1.65
C LEU A 26 5.71 -16.25 -1.64
N ASP A 27 4.42 -16.21 -1.88
CA ASP A 27 3.69 -14.97 -1.87
C ASP A 27 3.76 -14.30 -0.52
N LEU A 28 3.63 -15.08 0.53
CA LEU A 28 3.69 -14.51 1.87
C LEU A 28 5.03 -13.82 2.13
N ARG A 29 6.11 -14.39 1.64
CA ARG A 29 7.41 -13.75 1.84
C ARG A 29 7.53 -12.46 1.07
N ARG A 30 6.82 -12.33 -0.03
CA ARG A 30 6.85 -11.12 -0.84
C ARG A 30 5.88 -10.07 -0.37
N GLN A 31 4.86 -10.47 0.38
CA GLN A 31 3.85 -9.55 0.86
C GLN A 31 4.44 -8.71 1.96
N THR A 32 5.09 -7.64 1.56
CA THR A 32 5.69 -6.72 2.50
C THR A 32 4.68 -5.64 2.83
N HIS A 33 4.42 -5.48 4.10
CA HIS A 33 3.56 -4.42 4.62
C HIS A 33 4.43 -3.35 5.23
N ALA A 34 4.01 -2.11 5.09
CA ALA A 34 4.65 -0.99 5.75
C ALA A 34 3.60 -0.23 6.54
N LEU A 35 4.00 0.24 7.70
CA LEU A 35 3.16 1.07 8.54
C LEU A 35 3.55 2.53 8.31
N LEU A 36 2.58 3.36 7.97
CA LEU A 36 2.81 4.79 7.81
C LEU A 36 2.02 5.56 8.85
N SER A 37 2.70 6.55 9.43
CA SER A 37 2.03 7.54 10.28
C SER A 37 1.50 8.64 9.39
N ILE A 38 0.20 8.84 9.37
CA ILE A 38 -0.45 9.80 8.49
C ILE A 38 -1.32 10.72 9.34
N ARG A 39 -1.25 12.01 9.06
CA ARG A 39 -2.01 12.99 9.83
C ARG A 39 -3.50 12.85 9.52
N PRO A 40 -4.36 13.16 10.50
CA PRO A 40 -5.80 12.91 10.34
C PRO A 40 -6.43 13.46 9.07
N PRO A 41 -6.20 14.72 8.67
CA PRO A 41 -6.89 15.22 7.47
C PRO A 41 -6.51 14.44 6.22
N PHE A 42 -5.25 14.03 6.10
CA PHE A 42 -4.81 13.30 4.93
C PHE A 42 -5.33 11.87 4.95
N ALA A 43 -5.32 11.24 6.12
CA ALA A 43 -5.84 9.88 6.24
C ALA A 43 -7.32 9.84 5.88
N GLU A 44 -8.10 10.80 6.39
CA GLU A 44 -9.53 10.83 6.08
C GLU A 44 -9.77 11.05 4.60
N ALA A 45 -8.97 11.90 3.96
CA ALA A 45 -9.10 12.13 2.53
C ALA A 45 -8.78 10.86 1.73
N ILE A 46 -7.81 10.07 2.19
CA ILE A 46 -7.49 8.79 1.57
C ILE A 46 -8.71 7.85 1.66
N PHE A 47 -9.29 7.73 2.84
CA PHE A 47 -10.41 6.80 3.02
C PHE A 47 -11.68 7.26 2.31
N ARG A 48 -11.82 8.56 2.06
CA ARG A 48 -12.95 9.07 1.26
C ARG A 48 -12.70 8.97 -0.23
N GLY A 49 -11.50 8.57 -0.65
CA GLY A 49 -11.16 8.47 -2.06
C GLY A 49 -10.78 9.80 -2.71
N GLU A 50 -10.67 10.85 -1.95
CA GLU A 50 -10.32 12.18 -2.45
C GLU A 50 -8.82 12.34 -2.66
N LYS A 51 -8.03 11.66 -1.83
CA LYS A 51 -6.57 11.68 -1.92
C LYS A 51 -6.11 10.36 -2.46
N ARG A 52 -5.51 10.39 -3.65
CA ARG A 52 -5.06 9.16 -4.31
C ARG A 52 -3.55 9.02 -4.32
N PHE A 53 -2.83 9.96 -3.70
CA PHE A 53 -1.38 9.92 -3.60
C PHE A 53 -0.97 10.31 -2.19
N GLU A 54 -0.06 9.52 -1.61
CA GLU A 54 0.52 9.83 -0.31
C GLU A 54 1.97 10.25 -0.55
N PHE A 55 2.31 11.48 -0.17
CA PHE A 55 3.61 12.06 -0.48
C PHE A 55 4.59 11.80 0.64
N ARG A 56 5.82 11.43 0.25
CA ARG A 56 6.87 11.13 1.21
C ARG A 56 8.19 11.75 0.73
N ARG A 57 9.02 12.17 1.71
CA ARG A 57 10.36 12.68 1.41
C ARG A 57 11.39 11.55 1.41
N ALA A 58 11.05 10.41 1.99
CA ALA A 58 11.85 9.19 1.96
C ALA A 58 10.90 8.06 1.64
N ILE A 59 11.40 7.06 0.94
CA ILE A 59 10.54 5.99 0.44
C ILE A 59 11.14 4.63 0.74
N PHE A 60 10.32 3.61 0.60
CA PHE A 60 10.68 2.23 0.85
C PHE A 60 11.85 1.79 -0.03
N ARG A 61 12.72 0.98 0.55
CA ARG A 61 13.77 0.29 -0.20
C ARG A 61 13.38 -1.12 -0.56
N LYS A 62 12.32 -1.62 0.06
CA LYS A 62 11.75 -2.92 -0.27
C LYS A 62 10.47 -2.70 -1.04
N GLU A 63 10.07 -3.72 -1.77
CA GLU A 63 8.78 -3.68 -2.44
C GLU A 63 7.69 -3.81 -1.40
N VAL A 64 6.82 -2.80 -1.32
CA VAL A 64 5.71 -2.77 -0.37
C VAL A 64 4.41 -2.89 -1.15
N GLU A 65 3.62 -3.87 -0.79
CA GLU A 65 2.34 -4.11 -1.47
C GLU A 65 1.18 -3.46 -0.74
N THR A 66 1.28 -3.35 0.58
CA THR A 66 0.18 -2.83 1.40
C THR A 66 0.74 -1.86 2.42
N VAL A 67 0.05 -0.74 2.56
CA VAL A 67 0.36 0.24 3.60
C VAL A 67 -0.72 0.16 4.65
N VAL A 68 -0.29 -0.05 5.90
CA VAL A 68 -1.16 -0.01 7.07
C VAL A 68 -1.12 1.43 7.58
N VAL A 69 -2.30 2.01 7.79
CA VAL A 69 -2.42 3.44 8.10
C VAL A 69 -2.61 3.64 9.59
N TYR A 70 -1.62 4.26 10.22
CA TYR A 70 -1.73 4.75 11.58
C TYR A 70 -2.03 6.24 11.53
N ILE A 71 -3.16 6.63 12.10
CA ILE A 71 -3.52 8.06 12.15
C ILE A 71 -2.89 8.66 13.39
N THR A 72 -2.15 9.74 13.20
CA THR A 72 -1.44 10.38 14.31
C THR A 72 -2.41 11.05 15.29
N SER A 73 -1.84 11.54 16.40
CA SER A 73 -2.62 12.25 17.44
C SER A 73 -3.55 13.28 16.82
N PRO A 74 -4.78 13.43 17.37
CA PRO A 74 -5.27 12.85 18.62
C PRO A 74 -5.91 11.48 18.48
N ILE A 75 -5.97 10.91 17.26
CA ILE A 75 -6.63 9.63 17.07
C ILE A 75 -5.74 8.48 17.53
N SER A 76 -4.49 8.45 17.09
CA SER A 76 -3.46 7.52 17.57
C SER A 76 -3.90 6.06 17.47
N MET A 77 -4.45 5.67 16.32
CA MET A 77 -4.94 4.32 16.09
C MET A 77 -4.62 3.86 14.68
N VAL A 78 -4.51 2.55 14.49
CA VAL A 78 -4.45 1.94 13.17
C VAL A 78 -5.89 1.78 12.70
N VAL A 79 -6.22 2.40 11.58
CA VAL A 79 -7.63 2.48 11.17
C VAL A 79 -7.94 1.76 9.87
N GLY A 80 -6.93 1.32 9.14
CA GLY A 80 -7.17 0.65 7.88
C GLY A 80 -5.89 0.49 7.10
N GLU A 81 -6.02 0.22 5.82
CA GLU A 81 -4.87 -0.03 4.96
C GLU A 81 -5.23 0.28 3.51
N PHE A 82 -4.21 0.39 2.67
CA PHE A 82 -4.45 0.52 1.24
C PHE A 82 -3.38 -0.22 0.46
N ASP A 83 -3.73 -0.61 -0.75
CA ASP A 83 -2.78 -1.26 -1.65
C ASP A 83 -1.91 -0.21 -2.32
N VAL A 84 -0.65 -0.52 -2.50
CA VAL A 84 0.28 0.34 -3.22
C VAL A 84 0.16 0.00 -4.71
N LYS A 85 -0.36 0.93 -5.48
CA LYS A 85 -0.50 0.73 -6.91
C LYS A 85 0.85 0.92 -7.59
N SER A 86 1.58 1.94 -7.20
CA SER A 86 2.93 2.20 -7.68
C SER A 86 3.56 3.28 -6.81
N VAL A 87 4.86 3.47 -6.97
CA VAL A 87 5.57 4.57 -6.32
C VAL A 87 6.17 5.43 -7.42
N ILE A 88 5.87 6.70 -7.38
CA ILE A 88 6.39 7.66 -8.35
C ILE A 88 7.53 8.43 -7.71
N SER A 89 8.66 8.51 -8.40
CA SER A 89 9.81 9.28 -7.97
C SER A 89 10.08 10.31 -9.07
N ASP A 90 10.11 11.59 -8.72
CA ASP A 90 10.30 12.63 -9.74
C ASP A 90 10.78 13.90 -9.06
N ASP A 91 11.27 14.85 -9.86
CA ASP A 91 11.52 16.16 -9.31
C ASP A 91 10.20 16.74 -8.80
N VAL A 92 10.30 17.65 -7.84
CA VAL A 92 9.13 18.08 -7.08
C VAL A 92 8.08 18.76 -7.97
N VAL A 93 8.52 19.56 -8.93
CA VAL A 93 7.59 20.27 -9.82
C VAL A 93 6.84 19.29 -10.70
N SER A 94 7.57 18.35 -11.31
CA SER A 94 6.93 17.33 -12.15
C SER A 94 6.02 16.43 -11.34
N LEU A 95 6.41 16.12 -10.12
CA LEU A 95 5.58 15.31 -9.23
C LEU A 95 4.24 16.00 -8.99
N TRP A 96 4.26 17.30 -8.74
CA TRP A 96 3.03 18.05 -8.55
C TRP A 96 2.14 18.00 -9.78
N GLU A 97 2.72 18.24 -10.96
CA GLU A 97 1.94 18.21 -12.19
C GLU A 97 1.30 16.85 -12.44
N ARG A 98 1.98 15.78 -12.06
CA ARG A 98 1.46 14.43 -12.28
C ARG A 98 0.40 14.02 -11.28
N THR A 99 0.31 14.68 -10.12
CA THR A 99 -0.53 14.20 -9.02
C THR A 99 -1.58 15.20 -8.57
N ARG A 100 -1.50 16.44 -9.02
CA ARG A 100 -2.28 17.54 -8.44
C ARG A 100 -3.79 17.32 -8.44
N SER A 101 -4.30 16.62 -9.43
CA SER A 101 -5.76 16.45 -9.55
C SER A 101 -6.34 15.59 -8.43
N LYS A 102 -5.51 14.74 -7.81
CA LYS A 102 -5.96 13.85 -6.73
C LYS A 102 -4.96 13.85 -5.58
N ALA A 103 -4.28 14.98 -5.40
CA ALA A 103 -3.20 15.09 -4.41
C ALA A 103 -3.73 15.14 -2.98
N GLY A 104 -4.92 15.66 -2.77
CA GLY A 104 -5.48 15.78 -1.43
C GLY A 104 -4.75 16.80 -0.56
N ILE A 105 -4.01 17.70 -1.19
CA ILE A 105 -3.28 18.77 -0.55
C ILE A 105 -3.17 19.90 -1.57
N ASP A 106 -3.17 21.15 -1.11
CA ASP A 106 -3.06 22.24 -2.05
C ASP A 106 -1.60 22.47 -2.44
N SER A 107 -1.41 23.33 -3.44
CA SER A 107 -0.10 23.63 -3.99
C SER A 107 0.85 24.17 -2.92
N ASP A 108 0.38 25.09 -2.11
CA ASP A 108 1.23 25.69 -1.07
C ASP A 108 1.70 24.64 -0.09
N GLY A 109 0.78 23.79 0.37
CA GLY A 109 1.13 22.73 1.32
C GLY A 109 2.10 21.72 0.71
N PHE A 110 1.88 21.38 -0.55
CA PHE A 110 2.74 20.42 -1.23
C PHE A 110 4.18 20.95 -1.34
N PHE A 111 4.34 22.16 -1.84
CA PHE A 111 5.69 22.71 -2.02
C PHE A 111 6.36 23.01 -0.69
N LYS A 112 5.59 23.36 0.33
CA LYS A 112 6.16 23.57 1.65
C LYS A 112 6.66 22.24 2.21
N TYR A 113 5.90 21.17 2.02
CA TYR A 113 6.30 19.84 2.49
C TYR A 113 7.61 19.39 1.86
N PHE A 114 7.79 19.67 0.58
CA PHE A 114 9.00 19.25 -0.13
C PHE A 114 10.08 20.32 -0.16
N ALA A 115 9.94 21.40 0.60
CA ALA A 115 10.93 22.48 0.57
C ALA A 115 12.33 21.93 0.85
N GLY A 116 13.30 22.35 0.03
CA GLY A 116 14.67 21.91 0.17
C GLY A 116 14.96 20.56 -0.46
N ARG A 117 13.99 19.94 -1.11
CA ARG A 117 14.17 18.66 -1.77
C ARG A 117 14.11 18.81 -3.27
N GLU A 118 15.01 18.14 -3.96
CA GLU A 118 14.95 18.12 -5.42
C GLU A 118 14.00 17.04 -5.92
N VAL A 119 13.95 15.92 -5.21
CA VAL A 119 13.12 14.75 -5.57
C VAL A 119 12.11 14.51 -4.48
N GLY A 120 10.90 14.18 -4.88
CA GLY A 120 9.84 13.74 -3.99
C GLY A 120 9.30 12.40 -4.43
N TYR A 121 8.54 11.77 -3.54
CA TYR A 121 7.94 10.48 -3.81
C TYR A 121 6.45 10.55 -3.58
N ALA A 122 5.69 9.85 -4.44
CA ALA A 122 4.25 9.73 -4.27
C ALA A 122 3.89 8.25 -4.34
N ILE A 123 3.23 7.78 -3.29
CA ILE A 123 2.68 6.43 -3.29
C ILE A 123 1.31 6.52 -3.94
N ALA A 124 1.14 5.91 -5.11
CA ALA A 124 -0.16 5.87 -5.78
C ALA A 124 -1.02 4.83 -5.08
N ILE A 125 -2.21 5.24 -4.67
CA ILE A 125 -3.07 4.44 -3.80
C ILE A 125 -4.04 3.61 -4.63
N GLY A 126 -4.05 2.31 -4.37
CA GLY A 126 -4.99 1.38 -4.99
C GLY A 126 -6.23 1.20 -4.13
N GLY A 127 -6.60 -0.06 -3.87
CA GLY A 127 -7.77 -0.36 -3.05
C GLY A 127 -7.59 0.10 -1.61
N VAL A 128 -8.64 0.62 -1.02
CA VAL A 128 -8.61 1.16 0.33
C VAL A 128 -9.57 0.36 1.20
N ARG A 129 -9.12 -0.01 2.39
CA ARG A 129 -9.94 -0.79 3.32
C ARG A 129 -9.88 -0.15 4.71
N ARG A 130 -11.02 0.34 5.18
CA ARG A 130 -11.10 0.83 6.55
C ARG A 130 -11.52 -0.33 7.44
N TYR A 131 -10.80 -0.51 8.54
CA TYR A 131 -11.14 -1.59 9.49
C TYR A 131 -12.44 -1.27 10.20
N VAL A 132 -13.24 -2.31 10.44
CA VAL A 132 -14.48 -2.15 11.20
C VAL A 132 -14.17 -1.61 12.57
N LYS A 133 -13.07 -2.07 13.18
CA LYS A 133 -12.68 -1.66 14.51
C LYS A 133 -11.22 -1.20 14.48
N PRO A 134 -10.94 0.05 14.85
CA PRO A 134 -9.55 0.51 14.92
C PRO A 134 -8.74 -0.32 15.90
N LEU A 135 -7.43 -0.40 15.65
CA LEU A 135 -6.52 -1.21 16.44
C LEU A 135 -5.51 -0.32 17.13
N GLU A 136 -5.17 -0.69 18.36
CA GLU A 136 -4.08 -0.04 19.06
C GLU A 136 -2.76 -0.56 18.52
N LEU A 137 -1.86 0.35 18.20
CA LEU A 137 -0.63 -0.02 17.51
C LEU A 137 0.25 -0.93 18.34
N GLU A 138 0.49 -0.53 19.59
CA GLU A 138 1.40 -1.31 20.42
C GLU A 138 0.79 -2.66 20.78
N ALA A 139 -0.49 -2.67 21.13
CA ALA A 139 -1.14 -3.92 21.53
C ALA A 139 -1.20 -4.92 20.39
N HIS A 140 -1.42 -4.44 19.17
CA HIS A 140 -1.62 -5.32 18.04
C HIS A 140 -0.32 -5.67 17.30
N TYR A 141 0.57 -4.69 17.16
CA TYR A 141 1.78 -4.85 16.35
C TYR A 141 3.05 -4.85 17.19
N GLY A 142 2.99 -4.45 18.45
CA GLY A 142 4.17 -4.44 19.31
C GLY A 142 5.18 -3.37 18.96
N VAL A 143 4.75 -2.31 18.29
CA VAL A 143 5.67 -1.26 17.85
C VAL A 143 5.12 0.10 18.26
N ARG A 144 5.98 1.10 18.21
CA ARG A 144 5.61 2.48 18.47
C ARG A 144 5.39 3.19 17.14
N PRO A 145 4.66 4.31 17.15
CA PRO A 145 4.44 5.05 15.91
C PRO A 145 5.75 5.52 15.31
N PRO A 146 6.02 5.19 14.05
CA PRO A 146 7.23 5.68 13.38
C PRO A 146 7.08 7.14 13.01
N GLN A 147 8.20 7.85 12.89
CA GLN A 147 8.16 9.22 12.39
C GLN A 147 7.77 9.25 10.92
N SER A 148 8.17 8.26 10.18
CA SER A 148 7.86 8.16 8.76
C SER A 148 7.17 6.83 8.49
N PHE A 149 7.94 5.76 8.40
CA PHE A 149 7.37 4.44 8.16
C PHE A 149 8.25 3.36 8.80
N LEU A 150 7.68 2.16 8.91
CA LEU A 150 8.47 0.99 9.24
C LEU A 150 7.86 -0.23 8.55
N TYR A 151 8.67 -1.23 8.31
CA TYR A 151 8.19 -2.48 7.72
C TYR A 151 7.59 -3.36 8.81
N LEU A 152 6.49 -4.01 8.46
CA LEU A 152 5.80 -4.91 9.40
C LEU A 152 6.14 -6.37 9.11
#